data_6e8b1498aff8403f035b58bdf513360a
#
_entry.id   6e8b1498aff8403f035b58bdf513360a
#
_cell.length_a   1.000
_cell.length_b   1.000
_cell.length_c   1.000
_cell.angle_alpha   90.00
_cell.angle_beta   90.00
_cell.angle_gamma   90.00
#
_symmetry.space_group_name_H-M   'P 1'
#
loop_
_entity.id
_entity.type
_entity.pdbx_description
1 polymer ?
#
loop_
_entity_poly.entity_id
_entity_poly.type
_entity_poly.pdbx_seq_one_letter_code
_entity_poly.pdbx_strand_id
1 'polypeptide(L)'
;MNTILLEDVFCDSGVPQYTFVEPAEYIKTKVALRTRGRGVIVEGPSGIGKTTCIKKALAEIDMKATMLSARVPDDIEFIKFILQSPENLGVVIIDDFHLLDDTIKKGFSDLLKVLADTARADTKLVLIGINKAGECLIQLAPDLNNRIDTIKFEKNPEEKIEELITKGEDVLNITITCKKDIVGNSYGSFH
;
A
#
# COMPACT_ATOMS: atom_id res chain seq x y z
N MET A 1 -15.63 30.74 -6.67
CA MET A 1 -15.43 29.69 -5.65
C MET A 1 -15.76 28.37 -6.30
N ASN A 2 -14.84 27.42 -6.32
CA ASN A 2 -15.17 26.08 -6.81
C ASN A 2 -16.10 25.42 -5.79
N THR A 3 -17.24 24.94 -6.22
CA THR A 3 -18.14 24.15 -5.39
C THR A 3 -17.49 22.79 -5.15
N ILE A 4 -17.30 22.40 -3.90
CA ILE A 4 -16.80 21.07 -3.53
C ILE A 4 -18.01 20.14 -3.52
N LEU A 5 -17.93 19.05 -4.28
CA LEU A 5 -19.00 18.06 -4.39
C LEU A 5 -18.78 16.91 -3.40
N LEU A 6 -19.84 16.15 -3.12
CA LEU A 6 -19.79 15.00 -2.20
C LEU A 6 -18.75 13.96 -2.64
N GLU A 7 -18.71 13.67 -3.93
CA GLU A 7 -17.78 12.74 -4.57
C GLU A 7 -16.32 13.21 -4.57
N ASP A 8 -16.06 14.51 -4.45
CA ASP A 8 -14.71 15.05 -4.26
C ASP A 8 -14.19 14.79 -2.85
N VAL A 9 -15.09 14.69 -1.89
CA VAL A 9 -14.79 14.52 -0.46
C VAL A 9 -14.78 13.03 -0.08
N PHE A 10 -15.84 12.30 -0.45
CA PHE A 10 -15.98 10.86 -0.22
C PHE A 10 -15.78 10.11 -1.53
N CYS A 11 -14.53 9.91 -1.92
CA CYS A 11 -14.19 9.29 -3.19
C CYS A 11 -14.06 7.77 -3.07
N ASP A 12 -14.68 7.04 -3.99
CA ASP A 12 -14.61 5.57 -4.06
C ASP A 12 -13.25 5.06 -4.55
N SER A 13 -12.48 5.91 -5.21
CA SER A 13 -11.20 5.52 -5.81
C SER A 13 -10.16 6.63 -5.72
N GLY A 14 -8.89 6.25 -5.80
CA GLY A 14 -7.80 7.21 -5.78
C GLY A 14 -7.29 7.53 -4.38
N VAL A 15 -6.63 8.69 -4.25
CA VAL A 15 -6.10 9.17 -2.96
C VAL A 15 -6.99 10.29 -2.47
N PRO A 16 -7.68 10.12 -1.33
CA PRO A 16 -8.58 11.16 -0.82
C PRO A 16 -7.79 12.44 -0.52
N GLN A 17 -8.33 13.55 -0.98
CA GLN A 17 -7.74 14.86 -0.76
C GLN A 17 -8.11 15.41 0.63
N TYR A 18 -9.37 15.23 1.03
CA TYR A 18 -9.96 15.86 2.22
C TYR A 18 -10.10 14.91 3.40
N THR A 19 -10.40 13.64 3.14
CA THR A 19 -10.80 12.65 4.15
C THR A 19 -9.71 11.64 4.48
N PHE A 20 -8.45 11.92 4.16
CA PHE A 20 -7.37 11.02 4.53
C PHE A 20 -7.24 10.96 6.07
N VAL A 21 -7.31 9.73 6.58
CA VAL A 21 -7.05 9.38 7.98
C VAL A 21 -5.79 8.55 8.05
N GLU A 22 -4.84 8.97 8.87
CA GLU A 22 -3.58 8.24 9.05
C GLU A 22 -3.83 6.91 9.74
N PRO A 23 -3.53 5.76 9.09
CA PRO A 23 -3.56 4.47 9.77
C PRO A 23 -2.43 4.35 10.78
N ALA A 24 -2.54 3.42 11.73
CA ALA A 24 -1.51 3.18 12.75
C ALA A 24 -0.14 2.86 12.13
N GLU A 25 -0.15 2.25 10.94
CA GLU A 25 1.03 1.82 10.20
C GLU A 25 1.73 2.96 9.42
N TYR A 26 1.17 4.18 9.41
CA TYR A 26 1.64 5.28 8.55
C TYR A 26 3.11 5.64 8.77
N ILE A 27 3.50 5.85 10.02
CA ILE A 27 4.89 6.19 10.38
C ILE A 27 5.84 5.04 10.02
N LYS A 28 5.45 3.79 10.35
CA LYS A 28 6.24 2.60 10.00
C LYS A 28 6.43 2.49 8.47
N THR A 29 5.38 2.80 7.70
CA THR A 29 5.43 2.82 6.23
C THR A 29 6.47 3.82 5.71
N LYS A 30 6.46 5.06 6.23
CA LYS A 30 7.44 6.09 5.84
C LYS A 30 8.89 5.67 6.17
N VAL A 31 9.10 5.09 7.34
CA VAL A 31 10.43 4.58 7.74
C VAL A 31 10.86 3.45 6.80
N ALA A 32 10.01 2.46 6.55
CA ALA A 32 10.31 1.34 5.69
C ALA A 32 10.62 1.77 4.24
N LEU A 33 9.88 2.74 3.69
CA LEU A 33 10.13 3.30 2.37
C LEU A 33 11.52 3.95 2.25
N ARG A 34 12.00 4.61 3.31
CA ARG A 34 13.32 5.27 3.36
C ARG A 34 14.48 4.31 3.63
N THR A 35 14.21 3.13 4.20
CA THR A 35 15.25 2.16 4.56
C THR A 35 15.81 1.52 3.30
N ARG A 36 17.11 1.73 3.05
CA ARG A 36 17.80 1.19 1.85
C ARG A 36 18.07 -0.31 1.99
N GLY A 37 18.17 -0.99 0.85
CA GLY A 37 18.55 -2.40 0.77
C GLY A 37 17.50 -3.38 1.33
N ARG A 38 16.31 -2.92 1.77
CA ARG A 38 15.26 -3.79 2.28
C ARG A 38 14.01 -3.65 1.43
N GLY A 39 13.42 -4.79 1.06
CA GLY A 39 12.10 -4.81 0.46
C GLY A 39 11.01 -4.46 1.49
N VAL A 40 9.88 -3.94 1.02
CA VAL A 40 8.71 -3.65 1.85
C VAL A 40 7.56 -4.53 1.39
N ILE A 41 7.01 -5.31 2.31
CA ILE A 41 5.80 -6.10 2.08
C ILE A 41 4.67 -5.44 2.86
N VAL A 42 3.59 -5.15 2.17
CA VAL A 42 2.39 -4.55 2.78
C VAL A 42 1.23 -5.52 2.62
N GLU A 43 0.69 -5.99 3.72
CA GLU A 43 -0.38 -6.98 3.74
C GLU A 43 -1.54 -6.55 4.65
N GLY A 44 -2.72 -7.06 4.37
CA GLY A 44 -3.94 -6.79 5.13
C GLY A 44 -5.19 -6.90 4.28
N PRO A 45 -6.39 -6.84 4.86
CA PRO A 45 -7.67 -6.96 4.15
C PRO A 45 -7.82 -5.98 2.99
N SER A 46 -8.72 -6.25 2.06
CA SER A 46 -9.08 -5.30 1.00
C SER A 46 -9.82 -4.10 1.60
N GLY A 47 -9.73 -2.92 0.96
CA GLY A 47 -10.46 -1.72 1.37
C GLY A 47 -9.91 -0.99 2.60
N ILE A 48 -8.85 -1.50 3.24
CA ILE A 48 -8.32 -0.97 4.52
C ILE A 48 -7.40 0.25 4.36
N GLY A 49 -7.14 0.68 3.11
CA GLY A 49 -6.33 1.87 2.83
C GLY A 49 -4.84 1.62 2.58
N LYS A 50 -4.37 0.39 2.32
CA LYS A 50 -2.95 0.06 2.08
C LYS A 50 -2.31 0.92 0.99
N THR A 51 -2.88 0.87 -0.22
CA THR A 51 -2.36 1.58 -1.40
C THR A 51 -2.43 3.09 -1.21
N THR A 52 -3.50 3.60 -0.58
CA THR A 52 -3.67 5.01 -0.23
C THR A 52 -2.60 5.48 0.76
N CYS A 53 -2.35 4.68 1.81
CA CYS A 53 -1.31 4.96 2.80
C CYS A 53 0.09 5.09 2.14
N ILE A 54 0.43 4.15 1.25
CA ILE A 54 1.71 4.18 0.52
C ILE A 54 1.81 5.42 -0.36
N LYS A 55 0.78 5.72 -1.15
CA LYS A 55 0.76 6.91 -2.03
C LYS A 55 0.92 8.20 -1.24
N LYS A 56 0.23 8.36 -0.11
CA LYS A 56 0.37 9.52 0.78
C LYS A 56 1.78 9.59 1.40
N ALA A 57 2.30 8.46 1.88
CA ALA A 57 3.64 8.40 2.45
C ALA A 57 4.72 8.80 1.42
N LEU A 58 4.62 8.31 0.18
CA LEU A 58 5.53 8.68 -0.91
C LEU A 58 5.48 10.17 -1.22
N ALA A 59 4.28 10.74 -1.32
CA ALA A 59 4.10 12.17 -1.57
C ALA A 59 4.72 13.02 -0.47
N GLU A 60 4.53 12.64 0.80
CA GLU A 60 5.07 13.38 1.94
C GLU A 60 6.60 13.33 2.04
N ILE A 61 7.21 12.21 1.62
CA ILE A 61 8.68 12.07 1.62
C ILE A 61 9.32 12.46 0.27
N ASP A 62 8.54 13.05 -0.64
CA ASP A 62 8.96 13.46 -1.99
C ASP A 62 9.65 12.34 -2.79
N MET A 63 9.07 11.14 -2.73
CA MET A 63 9.61 9.96 -3.40
C MET A 63 8.73 9.53 -4.56
N LYS A 64 9.27 9.56 -5.78
CA LYS A 64 8.58 9.07 -6.98
C LYS A 64 8.61 7.56 -7.05
N ALA A 65 7.53 6.94 -7.50
CA ALA A 65 7.42 5.50 -7.65
C ALA A 65 6.68 5.10 -8.94
N THR A 66 7.10 3.99 -9.51
CA THR A 66 6.35 3.31 -10.57
C THR A 66 5.34 2.38 -9.90
N MET A 67 4.04 2.57 -10.22
CA MET A 67 2.95 1.74 -9.71
C MET A 67 2.56 0.72 -10.77
N LEU A 68 2.57 -0.55 -10.40
CA LEU A 68 2.16 -1.67 -11.24
C LEU A 68 1.09 -2.49 -10.51
N SER A 69 0.17 -3.10 -11.25
CA SER A 69 -0.86 -3.97 -10.70
C SER A 69 -0.84 -5.36 -11.35
N ALA A 70 -0.84 -6.39 -10.54
CA ALA A 70 -0.95 -7.76 -11.02
C ALA A 70 -2.32 -8.10 -11.65
N ARG A 71 -3.26 -7.13 -11.70
CA ARG A 71 -4.54 -7.26 -12.43
C ARG A 71 -4.45 -6.79 -13.88
N VAL A 72 -3.42 -6.01 -14.22
CA VAL A 72 -3.28 -5.38 -15.53
C VAL A 72 -2.30 -6.19 -16.38
N PRO A 73 -2.71 -6.75 -17.53
CA PRO A 73 -1.84 -7.59 -18.35
C PRO A 73 -0.52 -6.93 -18.76
N ASP A 74 -0.57 -5.66 -19.17
CA ASP A 74 0.64 -4.92 -19.57
C ASP A 74 1.60 -4.72 -18.40
N ASP A 75 1.07 -4.49 -17.19
CA ASP A 75 1.90 -4.39 -15.98
C ASP A 75 2.55 -5.73 -15.65
N ILE A 76 1.86 -6.85 -15.86
CA ILE A 76 2.42 -8.19 -15.63
C ILE A 76 3.64 -8.44 -16.52
N GLU A 77 3.60 -8.03 -17.77
CA GLU A 77 4.77 -8.15 -18.66
C GLU A 77 5.93 -7.27 -18.16
N PHE A 78 5.64 -6.06 -17.69
CA PHE A 78 6.68 -5.21 -17.09
C PHE A 78 7.21 -5.78 -15.77
N ILE A 79 6.34 -6.39 -14.94
CA ILE A 79 6.74 -7.11 -13.71
C ILE A 79 7.71 -8.24 -14.03
N LYS A 80 7.48 -9.02 -15.10
CA LYS A 80 8.40 -10.05 -15.57
C LYS A 80 9.72 -9.46 -16.05
N PHE A 81 9.67 -8.34 -16.76
CA PHE A 81 10.87 -7.63 -17.24
C PHE A 81 11.76 -7.17 -16.07
N ILE A 82 11.18 -6.71 -14.97
CA ILE A 82 11.92 -6.31 -13.75
C ILE A 82 12.81 -7.45 -13.23
N LEU A 83 12.34 -8.69 -13.29
CA LEU A 83 13.12 -9.85 -12.87
C LEU A 83 14.33 -10.13 -13.77
N GLN A 84 14.25 -9.72 -15.04
CA GLN A 84 15.34 -9.90 -16.03
C GLN A 84 16.37 -8.75 -15.97
N SER A 85 15.94 -7.55 -15.60
CA SER A 85 16.76 -6.34 -15.58
C SER A 85 16.46 -5.51 -14.34
N PRO A 86 16.92 -5.94 -13.14
CA PRO A 86 16.53 -5.33 -11.86
C PRO A 86 17.34 -4.09 -11.47
N GLU A 87 18.03 -3.46 -12.41
CA GLU A 87 18.96 -2.36 -12.13
C GLU A 87 18.32 -1.00 -12.35
N ASN A 88 18.62 -0.04 -11.45
CA ASN A 88 18.23 1.37 -11.57
C ASN A 88 16.72 1.59 -11.73
N LEU A 89 15.90 0.76 -11.07
CA LEU A 89 14.44 0.83 -11.20
C LEU A 89 13.80 1.96 -10.37
N GLY A 90 14.54 2.55 -9.45
CA GLY A 90 13.97 3.47 -8.47
C GLY A 90 13.02 2.75 -7.51
N VAL A 91 11.92 3.38 -7.15
CA VAL A 91 10.89 2.76 -6.32
C VAL A 91 9.84 2.12 -7.22
N VAL A 92 9.66 0.81 -7.07
CA VAL A 92 8.62 0.04 -7.77
C VAL A 92 7.65 -0.53 -6.76
N ILE A 93 6.37 -0.30 -7.00
CA ILE A 93 5.27 -0.80 -6.19
C ILE A 93 4.47 -1.77 -7.05
N ILE A 94 4.29 -2.99 -6.55
CA ILE A 94 3.47 -4.01 -7.20
C ILE A 94 2.25 -4.25 -6.32
N ASP A 95 1.11 -3.78 -6.78
CA ASP A 95 -0.18 -4.02 -6.10
C ASP A 95 -0.77 -5.35 -6.54
N ASP A 96 -1.62 -5.92 -5.70
CA ASP A 96 -2.23 -7.24 -5.89
C ASP A 96 -1.21 -8.38 -6.10
N PHE A 97 -0.01 -8.26 -5.53
CA PHE A 97 1.10 -9.21 -5.68
C PHE A 97 0.70 -10.67 -5.45
N HIS A 98 -0.31 -10.93 -4.63
CA HIS A 98 -0.84 -12.26 -4.34
C HIS A 98 -1.42 -12.97 -5.58
N LEU A 99 -1.80 -12.23 -6.64
CA LEU A 99 -2.37 -12.77 -7.88
C LEU A 99 -1.31 -13.28 -8.87
N LEU A 100 -0.03 -12.93 -8.68
CA LEU A 100 1.04 -13.41 -9.53
C LEU A 100 1.24 -14.93 -9.35
N ASP A 101 1.77 -15.58 -10.37
CA ASP A 101 2.13 -17.00 -10.27
C ASP A 101 3.34 -17.22 -9.34
N ASP A 102 3.50 -18.46 -8.88
CA ASP A 102 4.53 -18.81 -7.91
C ASP A 102 5.96 -18.71 -8.50
N THR A 103 6.12 -18.83 -9.80
CA THR A 103 7.42 -18.64 -10.48
C THR A 103 7.86 -17.20 -10.38
N ILE A 104 6.97 -16.24 -10.65
CA ILE A 104 7.23 -14.81 -10.51
C ILE A 104 7.48 -14.46 -9.04
N LYS A 105 6.64 -14.94 -8.11
CA LYS A 105 6.83 -14.71 -6.66
C LYS A 105 8.19 -15.21 -6.18
N LYS A 106 8.62 -16.39 -6.63
CA LYS A 106 9.96 -16.91 -6.32
C LYS A 106 11.06 -16.02 -6.88
N GLY A 107 10.92 -15.56 -8.12
CA GLY A 107 11.85 -14.59 -8.71
C GLY A 107 12.01 -13.33 -7.87
N PHE A 108 10.90 -12.76 -7.37
CA PHE A 108 10.94 -11.62 -6.46
C PHE A 108 11.57 -11.95 -5.11
N SER A 109 11.37 -13.16 -4.57
CA SER A 109 12.05 -13.60 -3.35
C SER A 109 13.56 -13.59 -3.54
N ASP A 110 14.06 -14.11 -4.65
CA ASP A 110 15.49 -14.14 -4.95
C ASP A 110 16.04 -12.74 -5.23
N LEU A 111 15.31 -11.89 -5.95
CA LEU A 111 15.69 -10.51 -6.18
C LEU A 111 15.77 -9.70 -4.87
N LEU A 112 14.83 -9.85 -3.96
CA LEU A 112 14.84 -9.20 -2.65
C LEU A 112 16.07 -9.58 -1.83
N LYS A 113 16.54 -10.82 -1.91
CA LYS A 113 17.80 -11.25 -1.27
C LYS A 113 18.98 -10.52 -1.86
N VAL A 114 19.09 -10.48 -3.19
CA VAL A 114 20.18 -9.79 -3.89
C VAL A 114 20.22 -8.31 -3.51
N LEU A 115 19.06 -7.63 -3.53
CA LEU A 115 18.96 -6.21 -3.16
C LEU A 115 19.41 -5.97 -1.71
N ALA A 116 19.05 -6.86 -0.79
CA ALA A 116 19.44 -6.74 0.61
C ALA A 116 20.93 -7.03 0.82
N ASP A 117 21.45 -8.12 0.25
CA ASP A 117 22.84 -8.56 0.44
C ASP A 117 23.84 -7.58 -0.20
N THR A 118 23.43 -6.88 -1.25
CA THR A 118 24.23 -5.85 -1.93
C THR A 118 23.95 -4.43 -1.43
N ALA A 119 23.04 -4.26 -0.46
CA ALA A 119 22.60 -2.97 0.09
C ALA A 119 22.27 -1.93 -1.01
N ARG A 120 21.64 -2.37 -2.11
CA ARG A 120 21.33 -1.52 -3.26
C ARG A 120 20.40 -0.38 -2.87
N ALA A 121 20.76 0.82 -3.30
CA ALA A 121 19.99 2.04 -3.05
C ALA A 121 19.25 2.54 -4.29
N ASP A 122 19.56 1.99 -5.45
CA ASP A 122 19.01 2.36 -6.77
C ASP A 122 17.69 1.66 -7.10
N THR A 123 17.32 0.65 -6.31
CA THR A 123 16.08 -0.11 -6.49
C THR A 123 15.42 -0.37 -5.15
N LYS A 124 14.16 0.00 -5.03
CA LYS A 124 13.29 -0.25 -3.87
C LYS A 124 12.03 -0.97 -4.31
N LEU A 125 11.79 -2.16 -3.78
CA LEU A 125 10.58 -2.92 -4.08
C LEU A 125 9.58 -2.82 -2.93
N VAL A 126 8.33 -2.53 -3.27
CA VAL A 126 7.18 -2.51 -2.37
C VAL A 126 6.12 -3.45 -2.95
N LEU A 127 5.83 -4.54 -2.25
CA LEU A 127 4.87 -5.54 -2.68
C LEU A 127 3.62 -5.46 -1.81
N ILE A 128 2.47 -5.20 -2.41
CA ILE A 128 1.19 -5.07 -1.71
C ILE A 128 0.34 -6.30 -1.99
N GLY A 129 -0.19 -6.92 -0.95
CA GLY A 129 -1.08 -8.07 -1.09
C GLY A 129 -2.20 -8.10 -0.07
N ILE A 130 -3.13 -9.02 -0.30
CA ILE A 130 -4.10 -9.43 0.71
C ILE A 130 -3.36 -10.36 1.69
N ASN A 131 -3.89 -10.55 2.88
CA ASN A 131 -3.35 -11.35 3.98
C ASN A 131 -2.31 -12.43 3.58
N LYS A 132 -1.18 -12.45 4.28
CA LYS A 132 -0.10 -13.44 4.13
C LYS A 132 0.80 -13.33 2.88
N ALA A 133 0.83 -12.18 2.22
CA ALA A 133 1.77 -11.97 1.11
C ALA A 133 3.23 -12.15 1.56
N GLY A 134 3.58 -11.63 2.74
CA GLY A 134 4.89 -11.82 3.36
C GLY A 134 5.15 -13.28 3.77
N GLU A 135 4.16 -13.96 4.34
CA GLU A 135 4.29 -15.38 4.70
C GLU A 135 4.52 -16.25 3.46
N CYS A 136 3.85 -15.98 2.35
CA CYS A 136 4.04 -16.69 1.10
C CYS A 136 5.48 -16.54 0.59
N LEU A 137 6.04 -15.33 0.61
CA LEU A 137 7.43 -15.08 0.21
C LEU A 137 8.43 -15.74 1.16
N ILE A 138 8.17 -15.71 2.48
CA ILE A 138 9.01 -16.36 3.48
C ILE A 138 8.96 -17.89 3.34
N GLN A 139 7.80 -18.47 3.00
CA GLN A 139 7.71 -19.91 2.71
C GLN A 139 8.56 -20.30 1.50
N LEU A 140 8.59 -19.46 0.44
CA LEU A 140 9.44 -19.68 -0.72
C LEU A 140 10.93 -19.47 -0.42
N ALA A 141 11.25 -18.63 0.56
CA ALA A 141 12.62 -18.26 0.95
C ALA A 141 12.68 -17.87 2.43
N PRO A 142 12.87 -18.83 3.36
CA PRO A 142 12.83 -18.58 4.81
C PRO A 142 13.85 -17.54 5.32
N ASP A 143 14.96 -17.40 4.63
CA ASP A 143 16.02 -16.43 4.92
C ASP A 143 15.65 -14.97 4.58
N LEU A 144 14.52 -14.74 3.90
CA LEU A 144 14.01 -13.41 3.59
C LEU A 144 13.56 -12.62 4.81
N ASN A 145 13.16 -13.28 5.89
CA ASN A 145 12.56 -12.62 7.05
C ASN A 145 13.42 -11.47 7.63
N ASN A 146 14.73 -11.60 7.57
CA ASN A 146 15.66 -10.58 8.04
C ASN A 146 15.99 -9.49 6.98
N ARG A 147 15.50 -9.63 5.74
CA ARG A 147 15.82 -8.78 4.58
C ARG A 147 14.67 -7.92 4.10
N ILE A 148 13.50 -8.11 4.68
CA ILE A 148 12.28 -7.37 4.33
C ILE A 148 11.67 -6.70 5.55
N ASP A 149 10.92 -5.64 5.31
CA ASP A 149 10.06 -4.99 6.30
C ASP A 149 8.61 -5.34 6.00
N THR A 150 7.98 -6.13 6.86
CA THR A 150 6.57 -6.48 6.72
C THR A 150 5.71 -5.51 7.52
N ILE A 151 4.75 -4.88 6.84
CA ILE A 151 3.77 -3.98 7.42
C ILE A 151 2.40 -4.64 7.30
N LYS A 152 1.85 -5.02 8.44
CA LYS A 152 0.53 -5.66 8.53
C LYS A 152 -0.50 -4.59 8.86
N PHE A 153 -1.42 -4.37 7.92
CA PHE A 153 -2.58 -3.54 8.14
C PHE A 153 -3.68 -4.37 8.78
N GLU A 154 -4.19 -3.90 9.88
CA GLU A 154 -5.33 -4.47 10.56
C GLU A 154 -6.60 -3.66 10.25
N LYS A 155 -7.75 -4.14 10.67
CA LYS A 155 -8.99 -3.38 10.57
C LYS A 155 -8.87 -2.07 11.30
N ASN A 156 -9.30 -0.98 10.66
CA ASN A 156 -9.31 0.31 11.33
C ASN A 156 -10.31 0.30 12.50
N PRO A 157 -9.95 0.87 13.65
CA PRO A 157 -10.89 1.04 14.75
C PRO A 157 -11.99 2.04 14.36
N GLU A 158 -13.13 1.95 15.02
CA GLU A 158 -14.32 2.76 14.72
C GLU A 158 -14.02 4.26 14.76
N GLU A 159 -13.16 4.71 15.66
CA GLU A 159 -12.75 6.10 15.80
C GLU A 159 -12.08 6.64 14.52
N LYS A 160 -11.39 5.80 13.77
CA LYS A 160 -10.78 6.20 12.49
C LYS A 160 -11.83 6.38 11.39
N ILE A 161 -12.87 5.58 11.40
CA ILE A 161 -14.00 5.74 10.48
C ILE A 161 -14.79 7.02 10.85
N GLU A 162 -15.03 7.26 12.15
CA GLU A 162 -15.65 8.48 12.64
C GLU A 162 -14.82 9.73 12.26
N GLU A 163 -13.48 9.66 12.39
CA GLU A 163 -12.57 10.73 11.98
C GLU A 163 -12.72 11.05 10.48
N LEU A 164 -12.79 10.01 9.62
CA LEU A 164 -13.00 10.19 8.18
C LEU A 164 -14.32 10.92 7.90
N ILE A 165 -15.41 10.45 8.50
CA ILE A 165 -16.74 11.03 8.30
C ILE A 165 -16.74 12.48 8.78
N THR A 166 -16.17 12.76 9.96
CA THR A 166 -16.13 14.11 10.53
C THR A 166 -15.35 15.08 9.64
N LYS A 167 -14.20 14.65 9.09
CA LYS A 167 -13.46 15.46 8.11
C LYS A 167 -14.31 15.81 6.89
N GLY A 168 -15.12 14.85 6.41
CA GLY A 168 -16.01 15.10 5.29
C GLY A 168 -17.15 16.06 5.62
N GLU A 169 -17.75 15.92 6.81
CA GLU A 169 -18.78 16.85 7.32
C GLU A 169 -18.26 18.28 7.40
N ASP A 170 -17.06 18.46 7.93
CA ASP A 170 -16.41 19.78 8.08
C ASP A 170 -16.17 20.44 6.71
N VAL A 171 -15.68 19.67 5.73
CA VAL A 171 -15.40 20.20 4.37
C VAL A 171 -16.68 20.58 3.64
N LEU A 172 -17.74 19.79 3.79
CA LEU A 172 -19.03 19.99 3.10
C LEU A 172 -19.98 20.91 3.88
N ASN A 173 -19.63 21.24 5.14
CA ASN A 173 -20.50 21.97 6.07
C ASN A 173 -21.88 21.31 6.21
N ILE A 174 -21.90 19.99 6.41
CA ILE A 174 -23.12 19.18 6.59
C ILE A 174 -23.02 18.36 7.88
N THR A 175 -24.12 17.73 8.27
CA THR A 175 -24.16 16.75 9.36
C THR A 175 -24.75 15.44 8.86
N ILE A 176 -24.03 14.33 9.03
CA ILE A 176 -24.47 13.00 8.66
C ILE A 176 -25.17 12.34 9.86
N THR A 177 -26.50 12.26 9.82
CA THR A 177 -27.32 11.76 10.93
C THR A 177 -27.19 10.27 11.18
N CYS A 178 -26.84 9.46 10.14
CA CYS A 178 -26.66 8.02 10.22
C CYS A 178 -25.18 7.59 10.46
N LYS A 179 -24.35 8.49 11.01
CA LYS A 179 -22.92 8.24 11.23
C LYS A 179 -22.65 6.92 11.98
N LYS A 180 -23.40 6.63 13.05
CA LYS A 180 -23.24 5.38 13.82
C LYS A 180 -23.51 4.13 13.00
N ASP A 181 -24.51 4.19 12.13
CA ASP A 181 -24.85 3.05 11.26
C ASP A 181 -23.74 2.82 10.21
N ILE A 182 -23.18 3.90 9.66
CA ILE A 182 -22.04 3.83 8.71
C ILE A 182 -20.84 3.19 9.41
N VAL A 183 -20.47 3.68 10.58
CA VAL A 183 -19.35 3.17 11.37
C VAL A 183 -19.53 1.68 11.67
N GLY A 184 -20.68 1.29 12.21
CA GLY A 184 -20.97 -0.12 12.56
C GLY A 184 -20.95 -1.07 11.35
N ASN A 185 -21.35 -0.59 10.17
CA ASN A 185 -21.38 -1.40 8.94
C ASN A 185 -20.09 -1.32 8.10
N SER A 186 -19.15 -0.48 8.46
CA SER A 186 -17.87 -0.35 7.73
C SER A 186 -16.95 -1.57 7.89
N TYR A 187 -17.11 -2.31 8.99
CA TYR A 187 -16.20 -3.41 9.37
C TYR A 187 -14.72 -3.03 9.37
N GLY A 188 -14.42 -1.75 9.62
CA GLY A 188 -13.08 -1.20 9.62
C GLY A 188 -12.51 -0.88 8.22
N SER A 189 -13.34 -0.93 7.18
CA SER A 189 -13.01 -0.48 5.82
C SER A 189 -13.25 1.02 5.68
N PHE A 190 -12.41 1.69 4.87
CA PHE A 190 -12.62 3.08 4.44
C PHE A 190 -13.47 3.19 3.15
N HIS A 191 -13.96 2.07 2.62
CA HIS A 191 -14.86 1.98 1.46
C HIS A 191 -16.25 1.56 1.87
#